data_b77cdb4a453812bb99dc8092f21b5ced
#
_entry.id   b77cdb4a453812bb99dc8092f21b5ced
#
_cell.length_a   1.000
_cell.length_b   1.000
_cell.length_c   1.000
_cell.angle_alpha   90.00
_cell.angle_beta   90.00
_cell.angle_gamma   90.00
#
_symmetry.space_group_name_H-M   'P 1'
#
loop_
_entity.id
_entity.type
_entity.pdbx_description
1 polymer ?
#
loop_
_entity_poly.entity_id
_entity_poly.type
_entity_poly.pdbx_seq_one_letter_code
_entity_poly.pdbx_strand_id
1 'polypeptide(L)'
;MTSDGVASQLRFDAPPRRDWEDLVRRSLRGDPLDSLVRRTADGLDIQPLYTAAPSGGDAAGLPGLAPFTRGAGARPKRWELRQRHDLGDPAETGDAIRTDVAGGVSGVWLRLRRPPVPGELLAALARVNLGETSVFVDGGPWFAAAGEAAAALAAAAPPGGLVAGADPLGALARDGFLLRDLDETLAGLAPPVQAIGAVE
;
A
#
# COMPACT_ATOMS: atom_id res chain seq x y z
N MET A 1 14.45 -27.23 -5.56
CA MET A 1 15.80 -26.84 -6.04
C MET A 1 15.95 -25.38 -5.67
N THR A 2 16.72 -25.10 -4.63
CA THR A 2 16.90 -23.78 -4.04
C THR A 2 17.87 -22.97 -4.89
N SER A 3 17.48 -21.75 -5.25
CA SER A 3 18.25 -20.78 -6.07
C SER A 3 19.53 -20.24 -5.39
N ASP A 4 19.89 -20.73 -4.22
CA ASP A 4 21.06 -20.28 -3.45
C ASP A 4 22.41 -20.75 -3.99
N GLY A 5 22.43 -21.66 -4.96
CA GLY A 5 23.67 -22.29 -5.41
C GLY A 5 24.47 -21.53 -6.47
N VAL A 6 23.85 -20.60 -7.21
CA VAL A 6 24.51 -19.97 -8.35
C VAL A 6 25.11 -18.59 -7.99
N ALA A 7 24.47 -17.86 -7.09
CA ALA A 7 24.94 -16.52 -6.69
C ALA A 7 26.24 -16.54 -5.86
N SER A 8 26.57 -17.66 -5.22
CA SER A 8 27.78 -17.76 -4.36
C SER A 8 29.08 -18.02 -5.13
N GLN A 9 29.03 -18.30 -6.44
CA GLN A 9 30.20 -18.64 -7.25
C GLN A 9 30.78 -17.48 -8.07
N LEU A 10 30.02 -16.39 -8.23
CA LEU A 10 30.51 -15.21 -8.92
C LEU A 10 31.11 -14.23 -7.89
N ARG A 11 32.42 -14.32 -7.69
CA ARG A 11 33.18 -13.31 -6.95
C ARG A 11 33.74 -12.29 -7.93
N PHE A 12 33.31 -11.06 -7.77
CA PHE A 12 33.92 -9.93 -8.49
C PHE A 12 34.86 -9.23 -7.50
N ASP A 13 36.10 -8.96 -7.95
CA ASP A 13 37.01 -8.12 -7.22
C ASP A 13 36.40 -6.70 -7.16
N ALA A 14 36.11 -6.24 -5.96
CA ALA A 14 35.61 -4.90 -5.75
C ALA A 14 36.80 -3.92 -5.64
N PRO A 15 37.06 -3.09 -6.65
CA PRO A 15 38.10 -2.09 -6.57
C PRO A 15 37.79 -1.09 -5.45
N PRO A 16 38.78 -0.53 -4.77
CA PRO A 16 38.56 0.46 -3.74
C PRO A 16 37.94 1.73 -4.34
N ARG A 17 37.14 2.42 -3.54
CA ARG A 17 36.44 3.65 -3.95
C ARG A 17 37.34 4.69 -4.61
N ARG A 18 38.59 4.83 -4.11
CA ARG A 18 39.59 5.76 -4.68
C ARG A 18 39.86 5.53 -6.16
N ASP A 19 39.89 4.27 -6.62
CA ASP A 19 40.18 3.94 -8.02
C ASP A 19 39.04 4.41 -8.93
N TRP A 20 37.81 4.31 -8.45
CA TRP A 20 36.64 4.87 -9.13
C TRP A 20 36.71 6.42 -9.14
N GLU A 21 37.03 7.06 -8.02
CA GLU A 21 37.15 8.52 -7.94
C GLU A 21 38.23 9.05 -8.90
N ASP A 22 39.37 8.37 -9.00
CA ASP A 22 40.44 8.75 -9.91
C ASP A 22 40.03 8.59 -11.38
N LEU A 23 39.25 7.55 -11.70
CA LEU A 23 38.71 7.38 -13.03
C LEU A 23 37.72 8.50 -13.41
N VAL A 24 36.83 8.82 -12.48
CA VAL A 24 35.81 9.89 -12.65
C VAL A 24 36.50 11.26 -12.80
N ARG A 25 37.50 11.61 -11.97
CA ARG A 25 38.23 12.87 -12.06
C ARG A 25 38.89 13.02 -13.44
N ARG A 26 39.44 11.94 -13.98
CA ARG A 26 40.00 11.97 -15.35
C ARG A 26 38.93 12.22 -16.43
N SER A 27 37.70 11.71 -16.20
CA SER A 27 36.59 11.88 -17.13
C SER A 27 35.99 13.29 -17.07
N LEU A 28 36.03 13.93 -15.92
CA LEU A 28 35.44 15.26 -15.65
C LEU A 28 36.26 16.42 -16.24
N ARG A 29 37.48 16.16 -16.74
CA ARG A 29 38.31 17.15 -17.43
C ARG A 29 38.57 18.46 -16.64
N GLY A 30 38.54 18.37 -15.31
CA GLY A 30 38.80 19.51 -14.40
C GLY A 30 37.62 19.95 -13.59
N ASP A 31 36.41 19.49 -13.88
CA ASP A 31 35.26 19.75 -13.04
C ASP A 31 35.40 19.00 -11.71
N PRO A 32 34.94 19.59 -10.59
CA PRO A 32 34.99 18.92 -9.30
C PRO A 32 34.04 17.73 -9.23
N LEU A 33 34.39 16.71 -8.43
CA LEU A 33 33.56 15.51 -8.24
C LEU A 33 32.15 15.85 -7.73
N ASP A 34 32.02 16.91 -6.94
CA ASP A 34 30.76 17.39 -6.39
C ASP A 34 29.77 17.89 -7.45
N SER A 35 30.25 18.17 -8.67
CA SER A 35 29.38 18.50 -9.82
C SER A 35 28.46 17.35 -10.21
N LEU A 36 28.76 16.13 -9.81
CA LEU A 36 27.94 14.94 -10.03
C LEU A 36 26.85 14.73 -8.97
N VAL A 37 26.92 15.47 -7.86
CA VAL A 37 25.88 15.42 -6.81
C VAL A 37 24.61 16.06 -7.34
N ARG A 38 23.50 15.33 -7.27
CA ARG A 38 22.18 15.83 -7.68
C ARG A 38 21.36 16.16 -6.45
N ARG A 39 20.76 17.34 -6.45
CA ARG A 39 19.79 17.72 -5.43
C ARG A 39 18.36 17.43 -5.88
N THR A 40 17.59 16.71 -5.05
CA THR A 40 16.16 16.46 -5.31
C THR A 40 15.33 17.70 -5.00
N ALA A 41 14.07 17.72 -5.44
CA ALA A 41 13.10 18.76 -5.10
C ALA A 41 12.85 18.87 -3.58
N ASP A 42 13.00 17.74 -2.86
CA ASP A 42 12.87 17.68 -1.39
C ASP A 42 14.13 18.10 -0.66
N GLY A 43 15.18 18.55 -1.38
CA GLY A 43 16.41 19.03 -0.81
C GLY A 43 17.43 17.96 -0.40
N LEU A 44 17.24 16.70 -0.84
CA LEU A 44 18.18 15.61 -0.58
C LEU A 44 19.31 15.61 -1.61
N ASP A 45 20.56 15.47 -1.16
CA ASP A 45 21.72 15.37 -2.01
C ASP A 45 21.98 13.89 -2.36
N ILE A 46 21.85 13.55 -3.64
CA ILE A 46 22.12 12.22 -4.16
C ILE A 46 23.56 12.15 -4.62
N GLN A 47 24.35 11.30 -3.95
CA GLN A 47 25.75 11.07 -4.28
C GLN A 47 25.89 10.25 -5.58
N PRO A 48 26.95 10.46 -6.37
CA PRO A 48 27.16 9.72 -7.61
C PRO A 48 27.51 8.23 -7.38
N LEU A 49 27.96 7.87 -6.19
CA LEU A 49 28.27 6.50 -5.80
C LEU A 49 27.99 6.26 -4.33
N TYR A 50 27.21 5.23 -4.06
CA TYR A 50 27.04 4.67 -2.72
C TYR A 50 27.74 3.32 -2.65
N THR A 51 28.59 3.13 -1.64
CA THR A 51 29.22 1.85 -1.34
C THR A 51 28.74 1.38 0.03
N ALA A 52 28.81 0.07 0.28
CA ALA A 52 28.61 -0.44 1.62
C ALA A 52 29.68 0.21 2.55
N ALA A 53 29.31 1.27 3.27
CA ALA A 53 30.14 1.76 4.35
C ALA A 53 30.28 0.65 5.40
N PRO A 54 31.43 0.55 6.12
CA PRO A 54 31.48 -0.27 7.34
C PRO A 54 30.38 0.26 8.25
N SER A 55 29.28 -0.46 8.37
CA SER A 55 28.11 -0.03 9.10
C SER A 55 28.46 0.02 10.59
N GLY A 56 28.59 1.21 11.11
CA GLY A 56 28.35 1.42 12.52
C GLY A 56 26.88 1.17 12.80
N GLY A 57 26.53 -0.08 13.12
CA GLY A 57 25.20 -0.52 13.50
C GLY A 57 24.06 -0.12 12.53
N ASP A 58 23.19 -1.04 12.19
CA ASP A 58 22.01 -0.76 11.35
C ASP A 58 21.06 0.21 12.10
N ALA A 59 21.25 1.52 11.91
CA ALA A 59 20.42 2.56 12.53
C ALA A 59 18.94 2.43 12.15
N ALA A 60 18.64 1.67 11.08
CA ALA A 60 17.28 1.39 10.65
C ALA A 60 16.59 0.32 11.50
N GLY A 61 17.30 -0.43 12.33
CA GLY A 61 16.74 -1.48 13.18
C GLY A 61 16.21 -2.69 12.39
N LEU A 62 15.50 -3.57 13.07
CA LEU A 62 14.86 -4.72 12.48
C LEU A 62 13.41 -4.40 12.06
N PRO A 63 12.89 -5.02 10.99
CA PRO A 63 11.49 -4.90 10.64
C PRO A 63 10.57 -5.29 11.81
N GLY A 64 9.50 -4.52 12.04
CA GLY A 64 8.55 -4.76 13.12
C GLY A 64 8.99 -4.32 14.52
N LEU A 65 10.17 -3.71 14.65
CA LEU A 65 10.65 -3.12 15.90
C LEU A 65 10.82 -1.60 15.79
N ALA A 66 10.65 -0.92 16.91
CA ALA A 66 10.89 0.51 16.97
C ALA A 66 12.35 0.84 16.53
N PRO A 67 12.56 1.90 15.75
CA PRO A 67 11.66 2.99 15.33
C PRO A 67 10.78 2.72 14.10
N PHE A 68 10.55 1.47 13.70
CA PHE A 68 9.69 1.01 12.60
C PHE A 68 10.07 1.57 11.21
N THR A 69 11.29 1.99 11.01
CA THR A 69 11.78 2.55 9.73
C THR A 69 11.78 1.53 8.58
N ARG A 70 11.72 0.24 8.92
CA ARG A 70 11.64 -0.89 7.97
C ARG A 70 10.27 -1.57 7.95
N GLY A 71 9.23 -0.87 8.42
CA GLY A 71 7.84 -1.33 8.45
C GLY A 71 7.41 -1.90 9.81
N ALA A 72 6.11 -1.84 10.06
CA ALA A 72 5.50 -2.28 11.32
C ALA A 72 5.44 -3.81 11.47
N GLY A 73 5.55 -4.58 10.39
CA GLY A 73 5.48 -6.04 10.42
C GLY A 73 6.85 -6.71 10.50
N ALA A 74 7.01 -7.65 11.44
CA ALA A 74 8.25 -8.42 11.62
C ALA A 74 8.54 -9.42 10.47
N ARG A 75 7.52 -9.75 9.69
CA ARG A 75 7.65 -10.69 8.56
C ARG A 75 7.43 -9.96 7.24
N PRO A 76 8.25 -10.22 6.20
CA PRO A 76 7.98 -9.71 4.87
C PRO A 76 6.64 -10.28 4.39
N LYS A 77 5.66 -9.41 4.18
CA LYS A 77 4.43 -9.78 3.49
C LYS A 77 4.70 -9.78 1.99
N ARG A 78 4.09 -10.71 1.27
CA ARG A 78 4.04 -10.61 -0.19
C ARG A 78 3.30 -9.33 -0.55
N TRP A 79 3.68 -8.68 -1.64
CA TRP A 79 2.88 -7.58 -2.15
C TRP A 79 1.49 -8.09 -2.52
N GLU A 80 0.51 -7.25 -2.35
CA GLU A 80 -0.87 -7.55 -2.68
C GLU A 80 -1.17 -6.98 -4.08
N LEU A 81 -1.71 -7.82 -4.94
CA LEU A 81 -2.26 -7.36 -6.21
C LEU A 81 -3.73 -7.02 -5.99
N ARG A 82 -4.05 -5.72 -6.01
CA ARG A 82 -5.40 -5.23 -5.72
C ARG A 82 -6.06 -4.67 -6.97
N GLN A 83 -7.22 -5.21 -7.32
CA GLN A 83 -8.02 -4.77 -8.45
C GLN A 83 -9.22 -3.95 -7.97
N ARG A 84 -9.47 -2.81 -8.65
CA ARG A 84 -10.63 -1.96 -8.37
C ARG A 84 -11.84 -2.39 -9.19
N HIS A 85 -12.97 -2.49 -8.50
CA HIS A 85 -14.29 -2.68 -9.08
C HIS A 85 -15.24 -1.58 -8.60
N ASP A 86 -15.93 -0.93 -9.50
CA ASP A 86 -17.03 -0.03 -9.14
C ASP A 86 -18.25 -0.91 -8.83
N LEU A 87 -18.83 -0.77 -7.65
CA LEU A 87 -20.01 -1.55 -7.25
C LEU A 87 -21.24 -1.07 -8.02
N GLY A 88 -21.65 -1.89 -8.97
CA GLY A 88 -22.87 -1.75 -9.76
C GLY A 88 -23.91 -2.79 -9.36
N ASP A 89 -24.33 -3.63 -10.33
CA ASP A 89 -25.08 -4.84 -10.02
C ASP A 89 -24.20 -5.81 -9.20
N PRO A 90 -24.65 -6.30 -8.03
CA PRO A 90 -23.83 -7.16 -7.19
C PRO A 90 -23.43 -8.48 -7.83
N ALA A 91 -24.27 -9.07 -8.68
CA ALA A 91 -23.97 -10.34 -9.35
C ALA A 91 -22.90 -10.15 -10.44
N GLU A 92 -23.03 -9.12 -11.27
CA GLU A 92 -22.05 -8.80 -12.31
C GLU A 92 -20.70 -8.39 -11.69
N THR A 93 -20.74 -7.56 -10.64
CA THR A 93 -19.54 -7.16 -9.89
C THR A 93 -18.85 -8.37 -9.27
N GLY A 94 -19.63 -9.29 -8.68
CA GLY A 94 -19.11 -10.50 -8.07
C GLY A 94 -18.48 -11.46 -9.08
N ASP A 95 -19.05 -11.58 -10.28
CA ASP A 95 -18.49 -12.40 -11.36
C ASP A 95 -17.18 -11.83 -11.90
N ALA A 96 -17.07 -10.50 -12.01
CA ALA A 96 -15.84 -9.81 -12.39
C ALA A 96 -14.74 -10.03 -11.33
N ILE A 97 -15.06 -9.81 -10.04
CA ILE A 97 -14.14 -10.05 -8.92
C ILE A 97 -13.64 -11.50 -8.93
N ARG A 98 -14.53 -12.45 -9.06
CA ARG A 98 -14.18 -13.89 -9.09
C ARG A 98 -13.21 -14.20 -10.23
N THR A 99 -13.42 -13.61 -11.39
CA THR A 99 -12.54 -13.78 -12.55
C THR A 99 -11.13 -13.25 -12.26
N ASP A 100 -11.02 -12.07 -11.66
CA ASP A 100 -9.75 -11.46 -11.34
C ASP A 100 -9.02 -12.23 -10.22
N VAL A 101 -9.75 -12.69 -9.20
CA VAL A 101 -9.17 -13.53 -8.12
C VAL A 101 -8.65 -14.86 -8.69
N ALA A 102 -9.38 -15.48 -9.61
CA ALA A 102 -8.91 -16.68 -10.33
C ALA A 102 -7.66 -16.39 -11.19
N GLY A 103 -7.49 -15.13 -11.65
CA GLY A 103 -6.33 -14.64 -12.36
C GLY A 103 -5.13 -14.26 -11.46
N GLY A 104 -5.27 -14.34 -10.12
CA GLY A 104 -4.18 -14.10 -9.17
C GLY A 104 -4.28 -12.79 -8.39
N VAL A 105 -5.40 -12.05 -8.49
CA VAL A 105 -5.70 -10.91 -7.62
C VAL A 105 -5.88 -11.42 -6.19
N SER A 106 -5.22 -10.79 -5.22
CA SER A 106 -5.27 -11.13 -3.80
C SER A 106 -5.99 -10.09 -2.95
N GLY A 107 -6.34 -8.95 -3.54
CA GLY A 107 -7.09 -7.89 -2.89
C GLY A 107 -8.13 -7.25 -3.80
N VAL A 108 -9.27 -6.94 -3.24
CA VAL A 108 -10.39 -6.31 -3.94
C VAL A 108 -10.56 -4.88 -3.45
N TRP A 109 -10.67 -3.93 -4.35
CA TRP A 109 -11.05 -2.56 -4.06
C TRP A 109 -12.45 -2.30 -4.61
N LEU A 110 -13.45 -2.29 -3.71
CA LEU A 110 -14.83 -1.93 -4.03
C LEU A 110 -15.04 -0.43 -3.90
N ARG A 111 -15.28 0.23 -5.02
CA ARG A 111 -15.64 1.65 -5.03
C ARG A 111 -17.15 1.81 -5.12
N LEU A 112 -17.71 2.57 -4.19
CA LEU A 112 -19.13 2.91 -4.17
C LEU A 112 -19.38 4.18 -4.99
N ARG A 113 -20.34 4.10 -5.92
CA ARG A 113 -20.79 5.24 -6.74
C ARG A 113 -22.07 5.87 -6.18
N ARG A 114 -22.68 5.24 -5.20
CA ARG A 114 -23.89 5.63 -4.48
C ARG A 114 -23.86 5.04 -3.06
N PRO A 115 -24.76 5.47 -2.17
CA PRO A 115 -24.92 4.80 -0.89
C PRO A 115 -25.18 3.30 -1.09
N PRO A 116 -24.49 2.41 -0.36
CA PRO A 116 -24.71 0.97 -0.48
C PRO A 116 -26.07 0.58 0.07
N VAL A 117 -26.71 -0.39 -0.57
CA VAL A 117 -27.90 -1.03 -0.04
C VAL A 117 -27.48 -2.13 0.96
N PRO A 118 -28.21 -2.33 2.07
CA PRO A 118 -27.91 -3.41 3.02
C PRO A 118 -27.72 -4.76 2.34
N GLY A 119 -26.62 -5.45 2.66
CA GLY A 119 -26.29 -6.76 2.08
C GLY A 119 -25.67 -6.74 0.70
N GLU A 120 -25.57 -5.60 0.02
CA GLU A 120 -25.05 -5.49 -1.34
C GLU A 120 -23.57 -5.89 -1.45
N LEU A 121 -22.73 -5.49 -0.47
CA LEU A 121 -21.32 -5.90 -0.41
C LEU A 121 -21.19 -7.42 -0.23
N LEU A 122 -22.01 -7.99 0.64
CA LEU A 122 -22.05 -9.43 0.88
C LEU A 122 -22.47 -10.18 -0.38
N ALA A 123 -23.46 -9.67 -1.10
CA ALA A 123 -23.91 -10.27 -2.35
C ALA A 123 -22.83 -10.24 -3.43
N ALA A 124 -22.13 -9.11 -3.59
CA ALA A 124 -21.03 -8.98 -4.55
C ALA A 124 -19.82 -9.89 -4.21
N LEU A 125 -19.62 -10.19 -2.94
CA LEU A 125 -18.49 -10.99 -2.45
C LEU A 125 -18.86 -12.44 -2.12
N ALA A 126 -20.11 -12.86 -2.31
CA ALA A 126 -20.64 -14.16 -1.87
C ALA A 126 -19.88 -15.40 -2.41
N ARG A 127 -19.18 -15.25 -3.53
CA ARG A 127 -18.42 -16.34 -4.17
C ARG A 127 -16.91 -16.13 -4.13
N VAL A 128 -16.44 -15.21 -3.31
CA VAL A 128 -15.03 -14.90 -3.11
C VAL A 128 -14.54 -15.58 -1.83
N ASN A 129 -13.37 -16.21 -1.86
CA ASN A 129 -12.75 -16.72 -0.65
C ASN A 129 -12.21 -15.53 0.19
N LEU A 130 -13.03 -14.99 1.04
CA LEU A 130 -12.69 -13.82 1.86
C LEU A 130 -11.60 -14.10 2.89
N GLY A 131 -11.41 -15.35 3.31
CA GLY A 131 -10.31 -15.71 4.22
C GLY A 131 -8.91 -15.48 3.63
N GLU A 132 -8.80 -15.47 2.30
CA GLU A 132 -7.55 -15.29 1.57
C GLU A 132 -7.48 -13.97 0.80
N THR A 133 -8.62 -13.27 0.65
CA THR A 133 -8.73 -12.06 -0.14
C THR A 133 -8.97 -10.85 0.77
N SER A 134 -8.09 -9.86 0.70
CA SER A 134 -8.32 -8.60 1.40
C SER A 134 -9.38 -7.75 0.67
N VAL A 135 -10.13 -6.96 1.42
CA VAL A 135 -11.18 -6.08 0.87
C VAL A 135 -10.93 -4.65 1.32
N PHE A 136 -10.87 -3.74 0.37
CA PHE A 136 -10.87 -2.30 0.59
C PHE A 136 -12.18 -1.71 0.07
N VAL A 137 -12.94 -1.05 0.95
CA VAL A 137 -14.19 -0.39 0.59
C VAL A 137 -13.97 1.11 0.50
N ASP A 138 -14.03 1.65 -0.72
CA ASP A 138 -13.94 3.09 -1.00
C ASP A 138 -15.35 3.68 -1.09
N GLY A 139 -15.78 4.31 -0.03
CA GLY A 139 -17.09 4.93 0.05
C GLY A 139 -17.19 6.29 -0.63
N GLY A 140 -16.08 6.92 -0.98
CA GLY A 140 -16.09 8.30 -1.45
C GLY A 140 -16.88 9.21 -0.50
N PRO A 141 -17.83 10.02 -1.02
CA PRO A 141 -18.69 10.87 -0.17
C PRO A 141 -19.62 10.10 0.80
N TRP A 142 -19.87 8.81 0.54
CA TRP A 142 -20.74 7.93 1.35
C TRP A 142 -19.96 7.08 2.36
N PHE A 143 -18.77 7.53 2.77
CA PHE A 143 -17.86 6.75 3.60
C PHE A 143 -18.48 6.26 4.91
N ALA A 144 -19.42 7.00 5.53
CA ALA A 144 -20.10 6.56 6.76
C ALA A 144 -20.94 5.29 6.49
N ALA A 145 -21.80 5.32 5.45
CA ALA A 145 -22.59 4.16 5.04
C ALA A 145 -21.72 3.00 4.54
N ALA A 146 -20.60 3.32 3.89
CA ALA A 146 -19.60 2.32 3.50
C ALA A 146 -18.95 1.65 4.71
N GLY A 147 -18.66 2.40 5.78
CA GLY A 147 -18.14 1.89 7.03
C GLY A 147 -19.11 0.93 7.72
N GLU A 148 -20.39 1.28 7.77
CA GLU A 148 -21.45 0.41 8.31
C GLU A 148 -21.58 -0.88 7.50
N ALA A 149 -21.55 -0.78 6.15
CA ALA A 149 -21.62 -1.93 5.27
C ALA A 149 -20.36 -2.82 5.39
N ALA A 150 -19.19 -2.23 5.58
CA ALA A 150 -17.93 -2.94 5.81
C ALA A 150 -17.95 -3.66 7.19
N ALA A 151 -18.48 -3.02 8.22
CA ALA A 151 -18.65 -3.65 9.53
C ALA A 151 -19.63 -4.85 9.48
N ALA A 152 -20.74 -4.72 8.73
CA ALA A 152 -21.65 -5.83 8.48
C ALA A 152 -20.98 -6.99 7.71
N LEU A 153 -20.14 -6.67 6.73
CA LEU A 153 -19.33 -7.66 6.01
C LEU A 153 -18.37 -8.39 6.96
N ALA A 154 -17.64 -7.65 7.80
CA ALA A 154 -16.71 -8.23 8.75
C ALA A 154 -17.39 -9.18 9.75
N ALA A 155 -18.59 -8.83 10.21
CA ALA A 155 -19.36 -9.65 11.14
C ALA A 155 -19.91 -10.93 10.49
N ALA A 156 -20.28 -10.89 9.22
CA ALA A 156 -20.91 -12.00 8.53
C ALA A 156 -19.90 -12.94 7.86
N ALA A 157 -18.81 -12.39 7.31
CA ALA A 157 -17.79 -13.13 6.59
C ALA A 157 -16.47 -12.35 6.66
N PRO A 158 -15.69 -12.51 7.75
CA PRO A 158 -14.47 -11.74 7.96
C PRO A 158 -13.45 -12.01 6.85
N PRO A 159 -13.03 -10.98 6.12
CA PRO A 159 -12.00 -11.12 5.08
C PRO A 159 -10.61 -11.25 5.70
N GLY A 160 -9.66 -11.76 4.94
CA GLY A 160 -8.23 -11.84 5.30
C GLY A 160 -7.56 -10.49 5.57
N GLY A 161 -8.26 -9.40 5.28
CA GLY A 161 -7.95 -8.03 5.63
C GLY A 161 -9.09 -7.14 5.16
N LEU A 162 -9.59 -6.28 6.06
CA LEU A 162 -10.63 -5.32 5.73
C LEU A 162 -10.14 -3.91 6.01
N VAL A 163 -10.33 -3.03 5.04
CA VAL A 163 -10.09 -1.60 5.19
C VAL A 163 -11.29 -0.84 4.66
N ALA A 164 -11.93 -0.06 5.51
CA ALA A 164 -12.91 0.93 5.07
C ALA A 164 -12.17 2.24 4.78
N GLY A 165 -12.17 2.64 3.52
CA GLY A 165 -11.57 3.89 3.06
C GLY A 165 -12.45 5.07 3.40
N ALA A 166 -12.28 5.64 4.59
CA ALA A 166 -12.92 6.87 5.01
C ALA A 166 -11.94 8.03 4.81
N ASP A 167 -12.00 8.64 3.64
CA ASP A 167 -11.17 9.80 3.28
C ASP A 167 -12.04 10.96 2.79
N PRO A 168 -12.60 11.75 3.73
CA PRO A 168 -13.43 12.89 3.37
C PRO A 168 -12.67 13.99 2.64
N LEU A 169 -11.38 14.20 2.96
CA LEU A 169 -10.57 15.22 2.30
C LEU A 169 -10.26 14.81 0.86
N GLY A 170 -9.89 13.55 0.64
CA GLY A 170 -9.69 13.01 -0.70
C GLY A 170 -10.98 12.95 -1.51
N ALA A 171 -12.13 12.66 -0.89
CA ALA A 171 -13.43 12.73 -1.53
C ALA A 171 -13.74 14.17 -1.98
N LEU A 172 -13.54 15.15 -1.09
CA LEU A 172 -13.73 16.57 -1.43
C LEU A 172 -12.80 16.99 -2.58
N ALA A 173 -11.54 16.62 -2.54
CA ALA A 173 -10.57 16.97 -3.56
C ALA A 173 -10.88 16.33 -4.93
N ARG A 174 -11.37 15.09 -4.94
CA ARG A 174 -11.66 14.33 -6.16
C ARG A 174 -13.04 14.64 -6.75
N ASP A 175 -14.05 14.68 -5.88
CA ASP A 175 -15.45 14.75 -6.28
C ASP A 175 -16.02 16.18 -6.17
N GLY A 176 -15.31 17.08 -5.50
CA GLY A 176 -15.65 18.51 -5.38
C GLY A 176 -16.73 18.81 -4.34
N PHE A 177 -17.22 17.81 -3.60
CA PHE A 177 -18.27 18.01 -2.60
C PHE A 177 -18.18 17.00 -1.44
N LEU A 178 -18.80 17.36 -0.32
CA LEU A 178 -19.12 16.49 0.80
C LEU A 178 -20.64 16.49 1.00
N LEU A 179 -21.17 15.39 1.57
CA LEU A 179 -22.61 15.30 1.87
C LEU A 179 -23.01 16.15 3.08
N ARG A 180 -22.07 16.50 3.93
CA ARG A 180 -22.19 17.34 5.11
C ARG A 180 -21.03 18.31 5.15
N ASP A 181 -21.06 19.30 6.05
CA ASP A 181 -19.89 20.12 6.31
C ASP A 181 -18.72 19.26 6.85
N LEU A 182 -17.52 19.84 6.82
CA LEU A 182 -16.30 19.09 7.16
C LEU A 182 -16.29 18.64 8.62
N ASP A 183 -16.76 19.46 9.55
CA ASP A 183 -16.76 19.16 10.99
C ASP A 183 -17.74 18.04 11.31
N GLU A 184 -18.97 18.08 10.77
CA GLU A 184 -19.95 17.00 10.87
C GLU A 184 -19.42 15.72 10.22
N THR A 185 -18.72 15.84 9.11
CA THR A 185 -18.12 14.73 8.37
C THR A 185 -17.06 14.04 9.20
N LEU A 186 -16.15 14.82 9.81
CA LEU A 186 -15.10 14.27 10.67
C LEU A 186 -15.65 13.65 11.95
N ALA A 187 -16.66 14.26 12.55
CA ALA A 187 -17.36 13.70 13.73
C ALA A 187 -18.02 12.35 13.39
N GLY A 188 -18.53 12.20 12.17
CA GLY A 188 -19.17 10.96 11.70
C GLY A 188 -18.21 9.80 11.40
N LEU A 189 -16.90 10.00 11.47
CA LEU A 189 -15.89 8.94 11.23
C LEU A 189 -15.73 8.00 12.44
N ALA A 190 -15.93 8.48 13.66
CA ALA A 190 -15.62 7.71 14.87
C ALA A 190 -16.40 6.39 14.99
N PRO A 191 -17.74 6.34 14.79
CA PRO A 191 -18.51 5.10 14.94
C PRO A 191 -18.09 3.98 13.98
N PRO A 192 -17.94 4.22 12.65
CA PRO A 192 -17.51 3.19 11.72
C PRO A 192 -16.09 2.66 12.02
N VAL A 193 -15.18 3.54 12.43
CA VAL A 193 -13.80 3.15 12.77
C VAL A 193 -13.79 2.25 14.01
N GLN A 194 -14.56 2.59 15.03
CA GLN A 194 -14.69 1.76 16.24
C GLN A 194 -15.33 0.40 15.95
N ALA A 195 -16.34 0.36 15.07
CA ALA A 195 -17.01 -0.88 14.70
C ALA A 195 -16.08 -1.87 13.99
N ILE A 196 -15.15 -1.37 13.14
CA ILE A 196 -14.18 -2.21 12.43
C ILE A 196 -13.05 -2.66 13.36
N GLY A 197 -12.57 -1.79 14.26
CA GLY A 197 -11.53 -2.12 15.23
C GLY A 197 -11.98 -3.09 16.32
N ALA A 198 -13.29 -3.34 16.48
CA ALA A 198 -13.83 -4.32 17.42
C ALA A 198 -13.89 -5.76 16.87
N VAL A 199 -13.45 -5.99 15.65
CA VAL A 199 -13.49 -7.29 14.93
C VAL A 199 -12.11 -7.99 14.92
N GLU A 200 -11.14 -7.55 15.74
CA GLU A 200 -9.86 -8.24 15.94
C GLU A 200 -9.97 -9.51 16.77
#